data_60baa2793598b77db91810b34691ea31
#
_entry.id   60baa2793598b77db91810b34691ea31
#
_cell.length_a   1.000
_cell.length_b   1.000
_cell.length_c   1.000
_cell.angle_alpha   90.00
_cell.angle_beta   90.00
_cell.angle_gamma   90.00
#
_symmetry.space_group_name_H-M   'P 1'
#
loop_
_entity.id
_entity.type
_entity.pdbx_description
1 polymer ?
#
loop_
_entity_poly.entity_id
_entity_poly.type
_entity_poly.pdbx_seq_one_letter_code
_entity_poly.pdbx_strand_id
1 'polypeptide(L)'
;MHQVILCTCPNEASATQIATTLVEEQLAACANILPKIKSVYRWQGKVEQDNEYLLLIKTLETQFQPVKERIQELHSYDVPEVIALNIQQGNKEYLDWISNSILL
;
A
#
# COMPACT_ATOMS: atom_id res chain seq x y z
N MET A 1 -8.99 -13.44 3.94
CA MET A 1 -9.83 -12.24 3.67
C MET A 1 -9.07 -11.27 2.77
N HIS A 2 -9.79 -10.63 1.86
CA HIS A 2 -9.20 -9.60 1.00
C HIS A 2 -8.98 -8.33 1.80
N GLN A 3 -7.90 -7.62 1.47
CA GLN A 3 -7.53 -6.39 2.18
C GLN A 3 -7.10 -5.29 1.23
N VAL A 4 -7.27 -4.04 1.67
CA VAL A 4 -6.64 -2.87 1.08
C VAL A 4 -5.59 -2.39 2.08
N ILE A 5 -4.34 -2.32 1.63
CA ILE A 5 -3.26 -1.80 2.45
C ILE A 5 -2.99 -0.36 2.02
N LEU A 6 -2.95 0.54 2.99
CA LEU A 6 -2.65 1.95 2.76
C LEU A 6 -1.18 2.21 3.08
N CYS A 7 -0.52 2.94 2.19
CA CYS A 7 0.88 3.34 2.36
C CYS A 7 1.07 4.71 1.73
N THR A 8 1.67 5.65 2.46
CA THR A 8 1.98 6.97 1.91
C THR A 8 3.44 7.04 1.52
N CYS A 9 3.72 7.69 0.39
CA CYS A 9 5.06 7.82 -0.17
C CYS A 9 5.39 9.30 -0.40
N PRO A 10 6.68 9.69 -0.30
CA PRO A 10 7.06 11.11 -0.40
C PRO A 10 6.96 11.66 -1.82
N ASN A 11 7.04 10.83 -2.85
CA ASN A 11 7.01 11.28 -4.24
C ASN A 11 6.50 10.17 -5.16
N GLU A 12 6.26 10.55 -6.41
CA GLU A 12 5.70 9.64 -7.40
C GLU A 12 6.65 8.48 -7.73
N ALA A 13 7.95 8.77 -7.83
CA ALA A 13 8.93 7.74 -8.17
C ALA A 13 8.95 6.62 -7.13
N SER A 14 8.93 6.99 -5.85
CA SER A 14 8.90 6.02 -4.74
C SER A 14 7.60 5.21 -4.77
N ALA A 15 6.46 5.88 -4.95
CA ALA A 15 5.16 5.22 -5.00
C ALA A 15 5.10 4.22 -6.17
N THR A 16 5.57 4.64 -7.34
CA THR A 16 5.57 3.78 -8.53
C THR A 16 6.49 2.57 -8.34
N GLN A 17 7.67 2.78 -7.77
CA GLN A 17 8.60 1.69 -7.50
C GLN A 17 8.00 0.64 -6.58
N ILE A 18 7.42 1.08 -5.46
CA ILE A 18 6.80 0.18 -4.49
C ILE A 18 5.62 -0.57 -5.13
N ALA A 19 4.72 0.15 -5.78
CA ALA A 19 3.55 -0.44 -6.42
C ALA A 19 3.95 -1.49 -7.45
N THR A 20 4.89 -1.14 -8.33
CA THR A 20 5.34 -2.04 -9.39
C THR A 20 6.00 -3.28 -8.82
N THR A 21 6.86 -3.12 -7.82
CA THR A 21 7.55 -4.24 -7.20
C THR A 21 6.57 -5.23 -6.55
N LEU A 22 5.60 -4.72 -5.80
CA LEU A 22 4.61 -5.58 -5.14
C LEU A 22 3.79 -6.38 -6.14
N VAL A 23 3.41 -5.77 -7.25
CA VAL A 23 2.63 -6.44 -8.28
C VAL A 23 3.49 -7.44 -9.06
N GLU A 24 4.70 -7.06 -9.44
CA GLU A 24 5.62 -7.96 -10.13
C GLU A 24 5.95 -9.21 -9.32
N GLU A 25 6.13 -9.04 -8.01
CA GLU A 25 6.45 -10.15 -7.12
C GLU A 25 5.21 -10.93 -6.67
N GLN A 26 4.05 -10.57 -7.17
CA GLN A 26 2.77 -11.22 -6.88
C GLN A 26 2.41 -11.20 -5.38
N LEU A 27 2.86 -10.19 -4.67
CA LEU A 27 2.47 -9.93 -3.29
C LEU A 27 1.16 -9.16 -3.23
N ALA A 28 0.82 -8.46 -4.31
CA ALA A 28 -0.42 -7.72 -4.45
C ALA A 28 -0.96 -7.91 -5.86
N ALA A 29 -2.30 -7.85 -5.99
CA ALA A 29 -2.94 -7.94 -7.29
C ALA A 29 -2.82 -6.63 -8.05
N CYS A 30 -2.96 -5.52 -7.35
CA CYS A 30 -2.80 -4.19 -7.93
C CYS A 30 -2.54 -3.16 -6.83
N ALA A 31 -2.07 -1.99 -7.26
CA ALA A 31 -1.92 -0.85 -6.38
C ALA A 31 -2.30 0.40 -7.15
N ASN A 32 -3.24 1.17 -6.61
CA ASN A 32 -3.59 2.47 -7.18
C ASN A 32 -2.76 3.53 -6.49
N ILE A 33 -2.36 4.54 -7.24
CA ILE A 33 -1.58 5.66 -6.73
C ILE A 33 -2.44 6.91 -6.81
N LEU A 34 -2.73 7.51 -5.64
CA LEU A 34 -3.42 8.80 -5.57
C LEU A 34 -2.37 9.88 -5.42
N PRO A 35 -2.27 10.80 -6.41
CA PRO A 35 -1.24 11.84 -6.36
C PRO A 35 -1.62 12.97 -5.42
N LYS A 36 -0.61 13.59 -4.86
CA LYS A 36 -0.68 14.89 -4.17
C LYS A 36 -1.75 14.97 -3.09
N ILE A 37 -1.82 13.97 -2.23
CA ILE A 37 -2.63 14.15 -1.02
C ILE A 37 -1.89 15.08 -0.07
N LYS A 38 -2.62 15.86 0.72
CA LYS A 38 -2.03 16.67 1.78
C LYS A 38 -2.12 15.91 3.08
N SER A 39 -0.98 15.63 3.69
CA SER A 39 -0.90 14.96 4.99
C SER A 39 -0.60 15.97 6.06
N VAL A 40 -1.38 15.96 7.13
CA VAL A 40 -1.19 16.83 8.29
C VAL A 40 -0.97 15.89 9.48
N TYR A 41 0.15 16.06 10.15
CA TYR A 41 0.53 15.10 11.20
C TYR A 41 1.38 15.79 12.26
N ARG A 42 1.53 15.10 13.39
CA ARG A 42 2.38 15.57 14.48
C ARG A 42 3.75 14.92 14.37
N TRP A 43 4.77 15.75 14.40
CA TRP A 43 6.16 15.31 14.35
C TRP A 43 7.00 16.14 15.30
N GLN A 44 7.67 15.46 16.25
CA GLN A 44 8.54 16.10 17.24
C GLN A 44 7.85 17.27 17.95
N GLY A 45 6.61 17.07 18.38
CA GLY A 45 5.84 18.06 19.13
C GLY A 45 5.22 19.18 18.31
N LYS A 46 5.34 19.13 16.97
CA LYS A 46 4.81 20.17 16.08
C LYS A 46 3.85 19.56 15.08
N VAL A 47 2.94 20.39 14.59
CA VAL A 47 2.05 20.03 13.47
C VAL A 47 2.77 20.34 12.18
N GLU A 48 2.93 19.32 11.35
CA GLU A 48 3.60 19.43 10.05
C GLU A 48 2.62 19.14 8.93
N GLN A 49 2.93 19.62 7.73
CA GLN A 49 2.16 19.35 6.53
C GLN A 49 3.10 18.96 5.40
N ASP A 50 2.75 17.93 4.66
CA ASP A 50 3.48 17.50 3.48
C ASP A 50 2.53 17.05 2.40
N ASN A 51 2.98 17.14 1.15
CA ASN A 51 2.30 16.50 0.04
C ASN A 51 2.87 15.10 -0.10
N GLU A 52 1.98 14.13 -0.22
CA GLU A 52 2.37 12.73 -0.35
C GLU A 52 1.56 12.05 -1.45
N TYR A 53 1.96 10.82 -1.78
CA TYR A 53 1.25 9.95 -2.71
C TYR A 53 0.71 8.78 -1.90
N LEU A 54 -0.57 8.47 -2.07
CA LEU A 54 -1.22 7.40 -1.32
C LEU A 54 -1.35 6.16 -2.20
N LEU A 55 -0.82 5.04 -1.72
CA LEU A 55 -1.02 3.74 -2.36
C LEU A 55 -2.22 3.04 -1.76
N LEU A 56 -3.09 2.53 -2.63
CA LEU A 56 -4.16 1.61 -2.27
C LEU A 56 -3.78 0.25 -2.85
N ILE A 57 -3.28 -0.63 -1.98
CA ILE A 57 -2.72 -1.93 -2.39
C ILE A 57 -3.76 -3.01 -2.12
N LYS A 58 -4.18 -3.74 -3.16
CA LYS A 58 -5.20 -4.79 -3.03
C LYS A 58 -4.52 -6.15 -2.96
N THR A 59 -4.75 -6.86 -1.88
CA THR A 59 -4.11 -8.14 -1.63
C THR A 59 -4.95 -9.01 -0.69
N LEU A 60 -4.38 -10.10 -0.20
CA LEU A 60 -4.98 -10.99 0.79
C LEU A 60 -4.31 -10.78 2.14
N GLU A 61 -5.05 -11.03 3.22
CA GLU A 61 -4.51 -10.87 4.58
C GLU A 61 -3.27 -11.73 4.82
N THR A 62 -3.17 -12.88 4.14
CA THR A 62 -1.99 -13.76 4.25
C THR A 62 -0.73 -13.09 3.72
N GLN A 63 -0.88 -12.05 2.90
CA GLN A 63 0.25 -11.33 2.32
C GLN A 63 0.61 -10.06 3.07
N PHE A 64 -0.11 -9.72 4.14
CA PHE A 64 0.18 -8.46 4.85
C PHE A 64 1.64 -8.39 5.30
N GLN A 65 2.13 -9.43 5.96
CA GLN A 65 3.50 -9.43 6.48
C GLN A 65 4.55 -9.34 5.38
N PRO A 66 4.48 -10.16 4.30
CA PRO A 66 5.41 -9.99 3.18
C PRO A 66 5.34 -8.62 2.52
N VAL A 67 4.13 -8.07 2.35
CA VAL A 67 3.95 -6.72 1.78
C VAL A 67 4.61 -5.68 2.69
N LYS A 68 4.35 -5.75 3.98
CA LYS A 68 4.93 -4.81 4.95
C LYS A 68 6.46 -4.85 4.91
N GLU A 69 7.04 -6.05 4.92
CA GLU A 69 8.49 -6.21 4.89
C GLU A 69 9.09 -5.66 3.60
N ARG A 70 8.42 -5.91 2.47
CA ARG A 70 8.92 -5.41 1.19
C ARG A 70 8.86 -3.89 1.11
N ILE A 71 7.78 -3.29 1.63
CA ILE A 71 7.65 -1.84 1.70
C ILE A 71 8.78 -1.26 2.56
N GLN A 72 9.05 -1.85 3.72
CA GLN A 72 10.12 -1.38 4.61
C GLN A 72 11.49 -1.40 3.93
N GLU A 73 11.75 -2.38 3.08
CA GLU A 73 13.01 -2.46 2.33
C GLU A 73 13.14 -1.35 1.28
N LEU A 74 12.03 -0.93 0.68
CA LEU A 74 12.03 0.00 -0.44
C LEU A 74 11.76 1.45 -0.04
N HIS A 75 11.10 1.65 1.11
CA HIS A 75 10.64 2.97 1.51
C HIS A 75 11.77 3.79 2.13
N SER A 76 11.74 5.11 1.87
CA SER A 76 12.75 6.03 2.41
C SER A 76 12.51 6.42 3.86
N TYR A 77 11.30 6.22 4.38
CA TYR A 77 11.00 6.52 5.78
C TYR A 77 11.47 5.38 6.68
N ASP A 78 11.92 5.71 7.88
CA ASP A 78 12.27 4.69 8.88
C ASP A 78 11.02 3.95 9.35
N VAL A 79 9.90 4.66 9.49
CA VAL A 79 8.62 4.09 9.94
C VAL A 79 7.54 4.48 8.93
N PRO A 80 7.41 3.73 7.83
CA PRO A 80 6.37 4.03 6.84
C PRO A 80 4.99 3.65 7.34
N GLU A 81 3.96 4.35 6.85
CA GLU A 81 2.58 3.96 7.09
C GLU A 81 2.29 2.69 6.29
N VAL A 82 1.91 1.62 6.97
CA VAL A 82 1.46 0.38 6.34
C VAL A 82 0.33 -0.16 7.19
N ILE A 83 -0.90 0.12 6.79
CA ILE A 83 -2.09 -0.30 7.54
C ILE A 83 -3.04 -1.02 6.61
N ALA A 84 -3.67 -2.08 7.12
CA ALA A 84 -4.57 -2.92 6.34
C ALA A 84 -6.01 -2.72 6.78
N LEU A 85 -6.90 -2.59 5.81
CA LEU A 85 -8.34 -2.57 6.02
C LEU A 85 -8.93 -3.82 5.40
N ASN A 86 -9.78 -4.51 6.13
CA ASN A 86 -10.48 -5.68 5.59
C ASN A 86 -11.57 -5.23 4.63
N ILE A 87 -11.64 -5.88 3.48
CA ILE A 87 -12.72 -5.66 2.52
C ILE A 87 -13.89 -6.53 2.94
N GLN A 88 -14.92 -5.93 3.48
CA GLN A 88 -16.08 -6.65 3.96
C GLN A 88 -16.92 -7.22 2.82
N GLN A 89 -17.12 -6.43 1.75
CA GLN A 89 -17.90 -6.82 0.59
C GLN A 89 -17.24 -6.29 -0.67
N GLY A 90 -17.35 -7.04 -1.74
CA GLY A 90 -16.84 -6.63 -3.04
C GLY A 90 -17.48 -7.46 -4.14
N ASN A 91 -17.30 -7.01 -5.38
CA ASN A 91 -17.73 -7.78 -6.54
C ASN A 91 -16.98 -9.10 -6.54
N LYS A 92 -17.71 -10.22 -6.59
CA LYS A 92 -17.12 -11.55 -6.48
C LYS A 92 -16.04 -11.80 -7.54
N GLU A 93 -16.31 -11.43 -8.78
CA GLU A 93 -15.34 -11.64 -9.86
C GLU A 93 -14.06 -10.84 -9.63
N TYR A 94 -14.19 -9.63 -9.11
CA TYR A 94 -13.03 -8.80 -8.79
C TYR A 94 -12.23 -9.40 -7.63
N LEU A 95 -12.91 -9.85 -6.58
CA LEU A 95 -12.25 -10.47 -5.44
C LEU A 95 -11.54 -11.76 -5.85
N ASP A 96 -12.16 -12.56 -6.73
CA ASP A 96 -11.53 -13.76 -7.28
C ASP A 96 -10.29 -13.40 -8.08
N TRP A 97 -10.34 -12.30 -8.84
CA TRP A 97 -9.19 -11.82 -9.59
C TRP A 97 -8.03 -11.45 -8.66
N ILE A 98 -8.32 -10.79 -7.53
CA ILE A 98 -7.30 -10.48 -6.52
C ILE A 98 -6.65 -11.79 -6.05
N SER A 99 -7.47 -12.77 -5.64
CA SER A 99 -6.96 -14.05 -5.14
C SER A 99 -6.09 -14.77 -6.17
N ASN A 100 -6.52 -14.76 -7.43
CA ASN A 100 -5.81 -15.48 -8.50
C ASN A 100 -4.52 -14.77 -8.93
N SER A 101 -4.34 -13.52 -8.56
CA SER A 101 -3.15 -12.73 -8.90
C SER A 101 -2.05 -12.83 -7.86
N ILE A 102 -2.31 -13.46 -6.74
CA ILE A 102 -1.38 -13.57 -5.63
C ILE A 102 -0.66 -14.90 -5.70
N LEU A 103 0.65 -14.87 -5.46
CA LEU A 103 1.46 -16.09 -5.35
C LEU A 103 1.26 -16.66 -3.95
N LEU A 104 0.76 -17.90 -3.90
CA LEU A 104 0.50 -18.60 -2.64
C LEU A 104 1.58 -19.63 -2.35
#